data_573cc4fca63f5e950706ec0eb53e0ec8
#
_entry.id   573cc4fca63f5e950706ec0eb53e0ec8
#
_cell.length_a   1.000
_cell.length_b   1.000
_cell.length_c   1.000
_cell.angle_alpha   90.00
_cell.angle_beta   90.00
_cell.angle_gamma   90.00
#
_symmetry.space_group_name_H-M   'P 1'
#
loop_
_entity.id
_entity.type
_entity.pdbx_description
1 polymer ?
#
loop_
_entity_poly.entity_id
_entity_poly.type
_entity_poly.pdbx_seq_one_letter_code
_entity_poly.pdbx_strand_id
1 'polypeptide(L)'
;MKIQAAVVREQSGPFDVSELDLAEPKDDEVLVKIVGVGICHTDLVCRDQYFPVPLPCVFGHEGSGIIEKVGRQVVGFEKGDHVAVSYKTCGSCEPCLQGQIGYCHGLYEHNFNGTRPDGSSALSENGETVHGHFFAQSSFASHALCHASNLVKVDHSLPLELLGPLGCGIQTGAGAVMNALKPQAGTSIAIFGAGTVGLSAVMAAHIVGCGTIIAIDLKDDRLATATELGATHTINASDNDVVAKIHEITGSGTHFSLECTGIPQVARQAVDCLTLTGICGVMGVSPAGTEFNLDMNAVLFGRSVRGIIEGDSVPQVFIPRLIDLYKQGRFPFDKLISTYSFADINQAVEDVESGKVIKPVLLMDA
;
A
#
# COMPACT_ATOMS: atom_id res chain seq x y z
N MET A 1 15.81 -20.81 -12.87
CA MET A 1 15.43 -21.76 -11.82
C MET A 1 13.91 -21.96 -11.83
N LYS A 2 13.43 -23.08 -11.26
CA LYS A 2 11.98 -23.29 -11.12
C LYS A 2 11.49 -22.61 -9.83
N ILE A 3 10.31 -21.98 -9.91
CA ILE A 3 9.65 -21.31 -8.78
C ILE A 3 8.16 -21.65 -8.79
N GLN A 4 7.50 -21.55 -7.63
CA GLN A 4 6.04 -21.52 -7.55
C GLN A 4 5.58 -20.06 -7.63
N ALA A 5 4.55 -19.76 -8.45
CA ALA A 5 4.00 -18.42 -8.59
C ALA A 5 2.49 -18.47 -8.86
N ALA A 6 1.78 -17.45 -8.42
CA ALA A 6 0.36 -17.29 -8.67
C ALA A 6 0.15 -16.41 -9.91
N VAL A 7 -0.33 -17.02 -10.99
CA VAL A 7 -0.49 -16.39 -12.32
C VAL A 7 -1.94 -16.01 -12.54
N VAL A 8 -2.20 -14.77 -12.93
CA VAL A 8 -3.49 -14.35 -13.48
C VAL A 8 -3.40 -14.44 -15.00
N ARG A 9 -4.26 -15.25 -15.62
CA ARG A 9 -4.20 -15.55 -17.04
C ARG A 9 -5.14 -14.69 -17.88
N GLU A 10 -6.25 -14.27 -17.31
CA GLU A 10 -7.27 -13.45 -17.96
C GLU A 10 -7.85 -12.41 -17.00
N GLN A 11 -8.49 -11.39 -17.52
CA GLN A 11 -9.12 -10.33 -16.71
C GLN A 11 -10.10 -10.94 -15.68
N SER A 12 -9.97 -10.50 -14.42
CA SER A 12 -10.76 -10.98 -13.28
C SER A 12 -10.67 -12.49 -13.04
N GLY A 13 -9.69 -13.16 -13.64
CA GLY A 13 -9.45 -14.60 -13.44
C GLY A 13 -8.89 -14.89 -12.05
N PRO A 14 -8.89 -16.18 -11.65
CA PRO A 14 -8.29 -16.60 -10.40
C PRO A 14 -6.77 -16.46 -10.45
N PHE A 15 -6.15 -16.53 -9.29
CA PHE A 15 -4.70 -16.68 -9.13
C PHE A 15 -4.35 -18.18 -9.21
N ASP A 16 -3.83 -18.63 -10.37
CA ASP A 16 -3.45 -20.02 -10.61
C ASP A 16 -2.04 -20.28 -10.12
N VAL A 17 -1.88 -21.07 -9.06
CA VAL A 17 -0.56 -21.45 -8.55
C VAL A 17 0.08 -22.46 -9.49
N SER A 18 1.17 -22.06 -10.14
CA SER A 18 1.88 -22.83 -11.17
C SER A 18 3.38 -22.80 -10.97
N GLU A 19 4.09 -23.78 -11.56
CA GLU A 19 5.55 -23.77 -11.63
C GLU A 19 6.01 -22.96 -12.86
N LEU A 20 6.81 -21.94 -12.62
CA LEU A 20 7.39 -21.09 -13.66
C LEU A 20 8.93 -21.22 -13.69
N ASP A 21 9.50 -20.87 -14.84
CA ASP A 21 10.93 -20.61 -14.98
C ASP A 21 11.21 -19.14 -14.62
N LEU A 22 12.09 -18.92 -13.64
CA LEU A 22 12.62 -17.60 -13.30
C LEU A 22 14.04 -17.47 -13.84
N ALA A 23 14.30 -16.41 -14.59
CA ALA A 23 15.62 -16.07 -15.12
C ALA A 23 16.62 -15.76 -14.00
N GLU A 24 17.93 -15.77 -14.36
CA GLU A 24 18.98 -15.28 -13.47
C GLU A 24 18.85 -13.74 -13.28
N PRO A 25 19.23 -13.21 -12.09
CA PRO A 25 19.26 -11.78 -11.87
C PRO A 25 20.26 -11.09 -12.80
N LYS A 26 19.90 -9.93 -13.34
CA LYS A 26 20.80 -9.02 -14.04
C LYS A 26 21.77 -8.36 -13.07
N ASP A 27 22.72 -7.59 -13.60
CA ASP A 27 23.78 -6.96 -12.81
C ASP A 27 23.27 -5.98 -11.72
N ASP A 28 22.10 -5.40 -11.93
CA ASP A 28 21.43 -4.45 -11.03
C ASP A 28 20.25 -5.05 -10.25
N GLU A 29 20.00 -6.35 -10.43
CA GLU A 29 18.90 -7.07 -9.79
C GLU A 29 19.36 -7.90 -8.58
N VAL A 30 18.40 -8.20 -7.73
CA VAL A 30 18.56 -9.02 -6.52
C VAL A 30 17.51 -10.13 -6.56
N LEU A 31 17.94 -11.37 -6.34
CA LEU A 31 17.04 -12.51 -6.14
C LEU A 31 16.66 -12.59 -4.67
N VAL A 32 15.38 -12.44 -4.40
CA VAL A 32 14.80 -12.53 -3.05
C VAL A 32 13.95 -13.79 -2.94
N LYS A 33 14.27 -14.68 -1.99
CA LYS A 33 13.36 -15.74 -1.56
C LYS A 33 12.27 -15.09 -0.71
N ILE A 34 11.03 -15.10 -1.20
CA ILE A 34 9.89 -14.51 -0.49
C ILE A 34 9.51 -15.40 0.70
N VAL A 35 9.27 -14.78 1.84
CA VAL A 35 8.81 -15.43 3.08
C VAL A 35 7.36 -15.09 3.34
N GLY A 36 6.98 -13.83 3.12
CA GLY A 36 5.61 -13.37 3.23
C GLY A 36 5.28 -12.29 2.20
N VAL A 37 4.03 -12.23 1.76
CA VAL A 37 3.55 -11.20 0.84
C VAL A 37 2.13 -10.79 1.16
N GLY A 38 1.91 -9.48 1.33
CA GLY A 38 0.57 -8.91 1.54
C GLY A 38 -0.24 -8.85 0.26
N ILE A 39 -1.56 -9.05 0.38
CA ILE A 39 -2.52 -8.77 -0.70
C ILE A 39 -3.03 -7.33 -0.53
N CYS A 40 -2.93 -6.54 -1.59
CA CYS A 40 -3.41 -5.16 -1.64
C CYS A 40 -4.55 -5.01 -2.66
N HIS A 41 -5.40 -4.01 -2.46
CA HIS A 41 -6.45 -3.68 -3.42
C HIS A 41 -5.89 -3.37 -4.82
N THR A 42 -4.69 -2.81 -4.91
CA THR A 42 -4.01 -2.53 -6.19
C THR A 42 -3.73 -3.82 -7.00
N ASP A 43 -3.41 -4.94 -6.35
CA ASP A 43 -3.26 -6.24 -7.04
C ASP A 43 -4.57 -6.64 -7.72
N LEU A 44 -5.71 -6.43 -7.05
CA LEU A 44 -7.05 -6.78 -7.55
C LEU A 44 -7.50 -5.82 -8.65
N VAL A 45 -7.24 -4.52 -8.50
CA VAL A 45 -7.51 -3.51 -9.53
C VAL A 45 -6.74 -3.82 -10.83
N CYS A 46 -5.49 -4.30 -10.72
CA CYS A 46 -4.70 -4.70 -11.88
C CYS A 46 -5.13 -6.08 -12.44
N ARG A 47 -5.49 -7.05 -11.58
CA ARG A 47 -6.13 -8.31 -11.99
C ARG A 47 -7.38 -8.03 -12.85
N ASP A 48 -8.20 -7.09 -12.41
CA ASP A 48 -9.46 -6.72 -13.04
C ASP A 48 -9.29 -5.73 -14.20
N GLN A 49 -8.04 -5.38 -14.53
CA GLN A 49 -7.67 -4.50 -15.65
C GLN A 49 -8.25 -3.08 -15.56
N TYR A 50 -8.65 -2.60 -14.39
CA TYR A 50 -8.94 -1.16 -14.18
C TYR A 50 -7.68 -0.30 -14.30
N PHE A 51 -6.52 -0.85 -13.89
CA PHE A 51 -5.19 -0.41 -14.28
C PHE A 51 -4.57 -1.51 -15.14
N PRO A 52 -4.48 -1.34 -16.46
CA PRO A 52 -4.06 -2.41 -17.37
C PRO A 52 -2.60 -2.81 -17.14
N VAL A 53 -2.38 -4.10 -16.94
CA VAL A 53 -1.07 -4.75 -16.93
C VAL A 53 -1.15 -5.93 -17.89
N PRO A 54 -0.16 -6.17 -18.77
CA PRO A 54 -0.21 -7.29 -19.71
C PRO A 54 -0.43 -8.64 -19.01
N LEU A 55 -1.30 -9.49 -19.55
CA LEU A 55 -1.56 -10.85 -19.07
C LEU A 55 -1.02 -11.90 -20.06
N PRO A 56 -0.68 -13.13 -19.61
CA PRO A 56 -0.69 -13.60 -18.23
C PRO A 56 0.38 -12.91 -17.36
N CYS A 57 0.09 -12.66 -16.08
CA CYS A 57 0.97 -11.91 -15.19
C CYS A 57 1.03 -12.48 -13.78
N VAL A 58 2.20 -12.38 -13.14
CA VAL A 58 2.38 -12.55 -11.70
C VAL A 58 2.32 -11.19 -11.03
N PHE A 59 1.38 -10.99 -10.10
CA PHE A 59 1.23 -9.78 -9.31
C PHE A 59 1.99 -9.87 -7.96
N GLY A 60 1.55 -9.10 -6.98
CA GLY A 60 2.15 -9.02 -5.64
C GLY A 60 3.21 -7.93 -5.56
N HIS A 61 2.98 -6.97 -4.64
CA HIS A 61 3.87 -5.82 -4.46
C HIS A 61 4.13 -5.45 -3.00
N GLU A 62 3.79 -6.33 -2.08
CA GLU A 62 4.04 -6.20 -0.65
C GLU A 62 4.88 -7.40 -0.16
N GLY A 63 5.99 -7.69 -0.84
CA GLY A 63 6.87 -8.81 -0.51
C GLY A 63 7.83 -8.50 0.64
N SER A 64 8.17 -9.54 1.41
CA SER A 64 9.31 -9.56 2.32
C SER A 64 10.03 -10.89 2.22
N GLY A 65 11.35 -10.90 2.39
CA GLY A 65 12.11 -12.11 2.15
C GLY A 65 13.60 -12.00 2.46
N ILE A 66 14.34 -13.01 2.03
CA ILE A 66 15.77 -13.16 2.27
C ILE A 66 16.49 -13.11 0.93
N ILE A 67 17.53 -12.30 0.83
CA ILE A 67 18.36 -12.21 -0.37
C ILE A 67 19.14 -13.52 -0.56
N GLU A 68 18.97 -14.15 -1.72
CA GLU A 68 19.72 -15.34 -2.09
C GLU A 68 20.89 -15.05 -3.04
N LYS A 69 20.71 -14.04 -3.92
CA LYS A 69 21.72 -13.67 -4.91
C LYS A 69 21.65 -12.19 -5.23
N VAL A 70 22.81 -11.57 -5.44
CA VAL A 70 22.93 -10.14 -5.82
C VAL A 70 23.65 -10.03 -7.16
N GLY A 71 23.20 -9.12 -8.00
CA GLY A 71 23.88 -8.75 -9.24
C GLY A 71 25.18 -7.98 -8.98
N ARG A 72 26.09 -7.97 -9.95
CA ARG A 72 27.45 -7.43 -9.79
C ARG A 72 27.54 -5.92 -9.53
N GLN A 73 26.50 -5.17 -9.90
CA GLN A 73 26.42 -3.72 -9.71
C GLN A 73 25.65 -3.33 -8.46
N VAL A 74 25.06 -4.31 -7.75
CA VAL A 74 24.30 -4.06 -6.51
C VAL A 74 25.26 -3.69 -5.39
N VAL A 75 24.95 -2.59 -4.71
CA VAL A 75 25.72 -2.08 -3.57
C VAL A 75 24.82 -2.01 -2.33
N GLY A 76 25.35 -2.32 -1.16
CA GLY A 76 24.66 -2.22 0.12
C GLY A 76 23.83 -3.44 0.53
N PHE A 77 23.75 -4.46 -0.32
CA PHE A 77 23.06 -5.72 -0.05
C PHE A 77 23.97 -6.91 -0.27
N GLU A 78 23.74 -7.97 0.50
CA GLU A 78 24.45 -9.23 0.39
C GLU A 78 23.50 -10.42 0.62
N LYS A 79 23.95 -11.62 0.23
CA LYS A 79 23.20 -12.84 0.48
C LYS A 79 22.97 -13.04 1.98
N GLY A 80 21.73 -13.35 2.34
CA GLY A 80 21.28 -13.54 3.72
C GLY A 80 20.64 -12.29 4.33
N ASP A 81 20.74 -11.12 3.72
CA ASP A 81 20.03 -9.94 4.20
C ASP A 81 18.51 -10.14 4.19
N HIS A 82 17.85 -9.73 5.26
CA HIS A 82 16.40 -9.65 5.34
C HIS A 82 15.93 -8.32 4.75
N VAL A 83 14.90 -8.37 3.89
CA VAL A 83 14.38 -7.20 3.20
C VAL A 83 12.85 -7.15 3.17
N ALA A 84 12.30 -5.95 3.28
CA ALA A 84 10.97 -5.63 2.79
C ALA A 84 11.09 -4.99 1.40
N VAL A 85 10.12 -5.26 0.52
CA VAL A 85 10.14 -4.77 -0.86
C VAL A 85 9.06 -3.71 -1.04
N SER A 86 9.37 -2.60 -1.71
CA SER A 86 8.45 -1.52 -1.98
C SER A 86 8.41 -1.20 -3.48
N TYR A 87 7.87 -0.05 -3.86
CA TYR A 87 7.77 0.39 -5.25
C TYR A 87 9.10 0.89 -5.82
N LYS A 88 9.22 0.89 -7.16
CA LYS A 88 10.40 1.35 -7.87
C LYS A 88 10.22 2.76 -8.42
N THR A 89 11.31 3.53 -8.41
CA THR A 89 11.39 4.85 -9.04
C THR A 89 12.68 4.98 -9.84
N CYS A 90 12.78 5.98 -10.73
CA CYS A 90 13.99 6.18 -11.53
C CYS A 90 15.16 6.76 -10.71
N GLY A 91 14.89 7.42 -9.57
CA GLY A 91 15.90 8.06 -8.72
C GLY A 91 16.57 9.31 -9.29
N SER A 92 16.27 9.71 -10.54
CA SER A 92 17.01 10.75 -11.26
C SER A 92 16.17 11.90 -11.83
N CYS A 93 14.84 11.74 -11.95
CA CYS A 93 13.95 12.83 -12.38
C CYS A 93 13.78 13.88 -11.26
N GLU A 94 13.28 15.06 -11.63
CA GLU A 94 13.15 16.17 -10.69
C GLU A 94 12.42 15.82 -9.40
N PRO A 95 11.21 15.20 -9.40
CA PRO A 95 10.55 14.78 -8.16
C PRO A 95 11.39 13.80 -7.32
N CYS A 96 12.08 12.84 -7.95
CA CYS A 96 12.93 11.91 -7.22
C CYS A 96 14.09 12.63 -6.53
N LEU A 97 14.75 13.56 -7.20
CA LEU A 97 15.86 14.35 -6.63
C LEU A 97 15.41 15.28 -5.50
N GLN A 98 14.13 15.67 -5.49
CA GLN A 98 13.51 16.47 -4.42
C GLN A 98 12.98 15.61 -3.26
N GLY A 99 13.14 14.28 -3.31
CA GLY A 99 12.60 13.35 -2.31
C GLY A 99 11.09 13.08 -2.44
N GLN A 100 10.46 13.54 -3.51
CA GLN A 100 9.05 13.31 -3.84
C GLN A 100 8.92 12.09 -4.76
N ILE A 101 9.52 10.97 -4.36
CA ILE A 101 9.72 9.81 -5.22
C ILE A 101 8.41 9.12 -5.65
N GLY A 102 7.32 9.23 -4.86
CA GLY A 102 5.99 8.77 -5.24
C GLY A 102 5.41 9.45 -6.48
N TYR A 103 5.99 10.58 -6.89
CA TYR A 103 5.62 11.33 -8.10
C TYR A 103 6.68 11.22 -9.21
N CYS A 104 7.45 10.14 -9.21
CA CYS A 104 8.43 9.84 -10.24
C CYS A 104 7.78 9.91 -11.64
N HIS A 105 8.42 10.60 -12.59
CA HIS A 105 7.89 10.70 -13.95
C HIS A 105 7.74 9.33 -14.65
N GLY A 106 8.56 8.36 -14.29
CA GLY A 106 8.49 6.97 -14.77
C GLY A 106 7.73 6.03 -13.82
N LEU A 107 6.90 6.53 -12.89
CA LEU A 107 6.25 5.69 -11.89
C LEU A 107 5.44 4.56 -12.52
N TYR A 108 4.65 4.88 -13.55
CA TYR A 108 3.83 3.89 -14.24
C TYR A 108 4.68 2.83 -14.95
N GLU A 109 5.70 3.26 -15.69
CA GLU A 109 6.58 2.36 -16.44
C GLU A 109 7.34 1.39 -15.54
N HIS A 110 7.79 1.87 -14.37
CA HIS A 110 8.57 1.04 -13.45
C HIS A 110 7.73 0.04 -12.66
N ASN A 111 6.41 0.27 -12.54
CA ASN A 111 5.58 -0.52 -11.61
C ASN A 111 4.44 -1.29 -12.29
N PHE A 112 3.98 -0.88 -13.49
CA PHE A 112 2.80 -1.46 -14.13
C PHE A 112 3.02 -2.01 -15.54
N ASN A 113 4.20 -1.84 -16.15
CA ASN A 113 4.47 -2.33 -17.51
C ASN A 113 4.52 -3.85 -17.65
N GLY A 114 4.63 -4.59 -16.53
CA GLY A 114 4.69 -6.05 -16.59
C GLY A 114 5.99 -6.61 -17.19
N THR A 115 7.03 -5.78 -17.35
CA THR A 115 8.32 -6.13 -17.94
C THR A 115 9.48 -5.42 -17.23
N ARG A 116 10.69 -5.94 -17.42
CA ARG A 116 11.93 -5.21 -17.12
C ARG A 116 12.03 -3.94 -17.97
N PRO A 117 12.87 -2.96 -17.60
CA PRO A 117 13.04 -1.71 -18.36
C PRO A 117 13.47 -1.90 -19.82
N ASP A 118 14.12 -3.02 -20.16
CA ASP A 118 14.51 -3.36 -21.53
C ASP A 118 13.43 -4.12 -22.32
N GLY A 119 12.22 -4.26 -21.76
CA GLY A 119 11.09 -4.95 -22.36
C GLY A 119 11.11 -6.48 -22.21
N SER A 120 12.16 -7.06 -21.60
CA SER A 120 12.21 -8.52 -21.35
C SER A 120 11.35 -8.92 -20.15
N SER A 121 10.86 -10.16 -20.13
CA SER A 121 10.30 -10.77 -18.92
C SER A 121 11.35 -11.65 -18.24
N ALA A 122 11.26 -11.71 -16.91
CA ALA A 122 12.04 -12.66 -16.10
C ALA A 122 11.36 -14.02 -15.96
N LEU A 123 10.07 -14.10 -16.28
CA LEU A 123 9.21 -15.25 -16.06
C LEU A 123 8.81 -15.91 -17.37
N SER A 124 8.78 -17.23 -17.38
CA SER A 124 8.21 -18.01 -18.49
C SER A 124 7.59 -19.31 -18.00
N GLU A 125 6.62 -19.84 -18.78
CA GLU A 125 5.99 -21.12 -18.55
C GLU A 125 6.09 -21.93 -19.86
N ASN A 126 6.72 -23.09 -19.84
CA ASN A 126 6.92 -23.95 -21.03
C ASN A 126 7.53 -23.21 -22.25
N GLY A 127 8.35 -22.18 -21.99
CA GLY A 127 8.98 -21.36 -23.02
C GLY A 127 8.16 -20.16 -23.48
N GLU A 128 6.90 -20.04 -23.06
CA GLU A 128 6.04 -18.88 -23.33
C GLU A 128 6.26 -17.81 -22.26
N THR A 129 6.17 -16.53 -22.66
CA THR A 129 6.35 -15.39 -21.76
C THR A 129 5.20 -15.29 -20.76
N VAL A 130 5.55 -15.19 -19.47
CA VAL A 130 4.66 -14.72 -18.42
C VAL A 130 5.15 -13.35 -17.99
N HIS A 131 4.24 -12.35 -17.94
CA HIS A 131 4.56 -11.01 -17.49
C HIS A 131 4.81 -10.99 -15.98
N GLY A 132 5.63 -10.06 -15.55
CA GLY A 132 6.02 -9.90 -14.15
C GLY A 132 6.57 -8.51 -13.92
N HIS A 133 7.48 -8.35 -12.96
CA HIS A 133 8.05 -7.04 -12.62
C HIS A 133 7.01 -6.02 -12.13
N PHE A 134 5.84 -6.51 -11.73
CA PHE A 134 4.83 -5.69 -11.09
C PHE A 134 5.42 -5.08 -9.81
N PHE A 135 5.45 -3.75 -9.72
CA PHE A 135 6.21 -2.98 -8.73
C PHE A 135 7.70 -3.40 -8.63
N ALA A 136 8.28 -3.79 -9.77
CA ALA A 136 9.64 -4.32 -9.89
C ALA A 136 9.94 -5.47 -8.90
N GLN A 137 8.94 -6.33 -8.63
CA GLN A 137 9.04 -7.47 -7.74
C GLN A 137 8.19 -8.68 -8.16
N SER A 138 6.87 -8.55 -8.39
CA SER A 138 5.96 -9.68 -8.63
C SER A 138 6.06 -10.74 -7.56
N SER A 139 5.80 -10.37 -6.31
CA SER A 139 6.07 -11.19 -5.13
C SER A 139 4.99 -12.23 -4.79
N PHE A 140 3.93 -12.38 -5.61
CA PHE A 140 3.07 -13.57 -5.50
C PHE A 140 3.79 -14.79 -6.10
N ALA A 141 4.97 -15.05 -5.59
CA ALA A 141 5.85 -16.14 -6.00
C ALA A 141 6.82 -16.51 -4.87
N SER A 142 7.35 -17.75 -4.91
CA SER A 142 8.36 -18.18 -3.94
C SER A 142 9.67 -17.39 -4.04
N HIS A 143 9.95 -16.81 -5.20
CA HIS A 143 11.11 -15.95 -5.43
C HIS A 143 10.74 -14.79 -6.36
N ALA A 144 11.35 -13.63 -6.10
CA ALA A 144 11.19 -12.44 -6.91
C ALA A 144 12.54 -11.86 -7.32
N LEU A 145 12.60 -11.32 -8.56
CA LEU A 145 13.72 -10.48 -8.98
C LEU A 145 13.34 -9.04 -8.72
N CYS A 146 14.07 -8.40 -7.82
CA CYS A 146 13.86 -7.03 -7.40
C CYS A 146 15.02 -6.14 -7.83
N HIS A 147 14.80 -4.85 -7.96
CA HIS A 147 15.88 -3.89 -8.13
C HIS A 147 16.38 -3.43 -6.74
N ALA A 148 17.68 -3.19 -6.58
CA ALA A 148 18.24 -2.76 -5.30
C ALA A 148 17.56 -1.50 -4.72
N SER A 149 17.07 -0.59 -5.59
CA SER A 149 16.44 0.66 -5.16
C SER A 149 15.05 0.51 -4.53
N ASN A 150 14.38 -0.63 -4.71
CA ASN A 150 13.08 -0.87 -4.07
C ASN A 150 13.15 -1.82 -2.86
N LEU A 151 14.35 -2.16 -2.43
CA LEU A 151 14.59 -2.96 -1.24
C LEU A 151 14.85 -2.08 -0.01
N VAL A 152 14.35 -2.54 1.13
CA VAL A 152 14.62 -1.96 2.44
C VAL A 152 15.17 -3.06 3.34
N LYS A 153 16.45 -2.93 3.75
CA LYS A 153 17.08 -3.87 4.70
C LYS A 153 16.40 -3.74 6.06
N VAL A 154 16.04 -4.87 6.65
CA VAL A 154 15.39 -4.97 7.96
C VAL A 154 16.17 -5.84 8.93
N ASP A 155 15.92 -5.65 10.22
CA ASP A 155 16.59 -6.38 11.29
C ASP A 155 16.13 -7.85 11.32
N HIS A 156 17.08 -8.78 11.42
CA HIS A 156 16.84 -10.22 11.46
C HIS A 156 16.00 -10.68 12.67
N SER A 157 15.88 -9.86 13.72
CA SER A 157 15.07 -10.18 14.92
C SER A 157 13.57 -9.98 14.72
N LEU A 158 13.15 -9.42 13.59
CA LEU A 158 11.74 -9.12 13.30
C LEU A 158 11.04 -10.33 12.64
N PRO A 159 9.72 -10.46 12.84
CA PRO A 159 8.91 -11.46 12.14
C PRO A 159 8.82 -11.09 10.65
N LEU A 160 9.81 -11.55 9.87
CA LEU A 160 10.01 -11.14 8.48
C LEU A 160 8.77 -11.35 7.63
N GLU A 161 8.01 -12.41 7.90
CA GLU A 161 6.78 -12.79 7.20
C GLU A 161 5.68 -11.71 7.29
N LEU A 162 5.74 -10.83 8.28
CA LEU A 162 4.75 -9.78 8.50
C LEU A 162 5.16 -8.42 7.90
N LEU A 163 6.41 -8.28 7.41
CA LEU A 163 6.96 -6.98 7.05
C LEU A 163 6.59 -6.49 5.63
N GLY A 164 6.13 -7.39 4.77
CA GLY A 164 5.79 -7.06 3.38
C GLY A 164 4.80 -5.89 3.24
N PRO A 165 3.69 -5.85 3.99
CA PRO A 165 2.71 -4.76 3.93
C PRO A 165 3.25 -3.36 4.26
N LEU A 166 4.41 -3.26 4.93
CA LEU A 166 5.12 -1.99 5.12
C LEU A 166 5.54 -1.36 3.80
N GLY A 167 5.74 -2.19 2.75
CA GLY A 167 6.16 -1.75 1.42
C GLY A 167 5.13 -0.94 0.63
N CYS A 168 3.83 -0.99 1.01
CA CYS A 168 2.75 -0.28 0.33
C CYS A 168 1.69 0.23 1.32
N GLY A 169 0.65 -0.56 1.64
CA GLY A 169 -0.55 -0.06 2.31
C GLY A 169 -0.28 0.57 3.68
N ILE A 170 0.64 0.02 4.47
CA ILE A 170 0.96 0.53 5.80
C ILE A 170 1.73 1.84 5.72
N GLN A 171 2.79 1.93 4.88
CA GLN A 171 3.50 3.20 4.70
C GLN A 171 2.62 4.28 4.07
N THR A 172 1.69 3.91 3.18
CA THR A 172 0.76 4.85 2.55
C THR A 172 -0.09 5.58 3.59
N GLY A 173 -0.76 4.84 4.46
CA GLY A 173 -1.59 5.45 5.50
C GLY A 173 -0.80 6.22 6.54
N ALA A 174 0.27 5.65 7.06
CA ALA A 174 1.12 6.31 8.04
C ALA A 174 1.80 7.55 7.46
N GLY A 175 2.33 7.45 6.25
CA GLY A 175 3.01 8.55 5.56
C GLY A 175 2.07 9.67 5.16
N ALA A 176 0.82 9.37 4.79
CA ALA A 176 -0.18 10.40 4.53
C ALA A 176 -0.34 11.37 5.71
N VAL A 177 -0.30 10.85 6.93
CA VAL A 177 -0.32 11.67 8.15
C VAL A 177 1.06 12.28 8.43
N MET A 178 2.09 11.46 8.54
CA MET A 178 3.40 11.89 9.06
C MET A 178 4.24 12.70 8.05
N ASN A 179 4.14 12.40 6.75
CA ASN A 179 4.97 13.03 5.72
C ASN A 179 4.20 14.05 4.88
N ALA A 180 2.94 13.74 4.51
CA ALA A 180 2.15 14.57 3.59
C ALA A 180 1.37 15.67 4.31
N LEU A 181 0.44 15.33 5.21
CA LEU A 181 -0.43 16.31 5.89
C LEU A 181 0.24 16.99 7.08
N LYS A 182 1.10 16.28 7.82
CA LYS A 182 1.88 16.79 8.96
C LYS A 182 1.04 17.54 9.99
N PRO A 183 -0.04 16.95 10.50
CA PRO A 183 -0.89 17.61 11.47
C PRO A 183 -0.10 17.97 12.73
N GLN A 184 -0.40 19.12 13.30
CA GLN A 184 0.12 19.50 14.60
C GLN A 184 -0.66 18.84 15.73
N ALA A 185 -0.01 18.62 16.87
CA ALA A 185 -0.69 18.09 18.05
C ALA A 185 -1.91 18.93 18.42
N GLY A 186 -3.01 18.27 18.78
CA GLY A 186 -4.30 18.88 19.11
C GLY A 186 -5.21 19.16 17.91
N THR A 187 -4.75 19.01 16.65
CA THR A 187 -5.62 19.15 15.47
C THR A 187 -6.57 17.97 15.30
N SER A 188 -7.55 18.10 14.41
CA SER A 188 -8.55 17.06 14.10
C SER A 188 -8.38 16.49 12.71
N ILE A 189 -8.63 15.18 12.58
CA ILE A 189 -8.58 14.46 11.30
C ILE A 189 -9.75 13.48 11.19
N ALA A 190 -10.38 13.43 10.01
CA ALA A 190 -11.38 12.43 9.63
C ALA A 190 -10.77 11.46 8.60
N ILE A 191 -10.90 10.14 8.83
CA ILE A 191 -10.32 9.09 8.01
C ILE A 191 -11.45 8.21 7.47
N PHE A 192 -11.68 8.31 6.16
CA PHE A 192 -12.74 7.60 5.45
C PHE A 192 -12.21 6.28 4.88
N GLY A 193 -12.72 5.17 5.40
CA GLY A 193 -12.30 3.81 5.14
C GLY A 193 -11.31 3.31 6.21
N ALA A 194 -11.73 2.33 7.02
CA ALA A 194 -10.93 1.67 8.05
C ALA A 194 -10.33 0.34 7.54
N GLY A 195 -9.80 0.34 6.33
CA GLY A 195 -8.94 -0.72 5.80
C GLY A 195 -7.48 -0.53 6.25
N THR A 196 -6.55 -1.27 5.63
CA THR A 196 -5.11 -1.21 5.97
C THR A 196 -4.56 0.21 5.95
N VAL A 197 -4.85 0.97 4.90
CA VAL A 197 -4.38 2.37 4.73
C VAL A 197 -4.97 3.28 5.82
N GLY A 198 -6.30 3.23 6.00
CA GLY A 198 -6.97 4.09 6.97
C GLY A 198 -6.59 3.79 8.41
N LEU A 199 -6.48 2.51 8.79
CA LEU A 199 -6.07 2.12 10.15
C LEU A 199 -4.59 2.46 10.42
N SER A 200 -3.73 2.39 9.41
CA SER A 200 -2.35 2.88 9.51
C SER A 200 -2.31 4.40 9.70
N ALA A 201 -3.21 5.14 9.04
CA ALA A 201 -3.37 6.57 9.25
C ALA A 201 -3.92 6.90 10.65
N VAL A 202 -4.84 6.09 11.21
CA VAL A 202 -5.33 6.24 12.60
C VAL A 202 -4.18 6.10 13.59
N MET A 203 -3.37 5.05 13.49
CA MET A 203 -2.19 4.86 14.34
C MET A 203 -1.23 6.05 14.24
N ALA A 204 -0.96 6.50 13.02
CA ALA A 204 -0.07 7.64 12.78
C ALA A 204 -0.63 8.95 13.36
N ALA A 205 -1.93 9.21 13.20
CA ALA A 205 -2.61 10.39 13.77
C ALA A 205 -2.55 10.39 15.31
N HIS A 206 -2.69 9.21 15.93
CA HIS A 206 -2.52 9.03 17.37
C HIS A 206 -1.07 9.34 17.81
N ILE A 207 -0.09 8.82 17.08
CA ILE A 207 1.35 9.01 17.39
C ILE A 207 1.77 10.48 17.30
N VAL A 208 1.28 11.22 16.29
CA VAL A 208 1.60 12.65 16.12
C VAL A 208 0.79 13.57 17.04
N GLY A 209 -0.17 13.02 17.78
CA GLY A 209 -0.92 13.75 18.81
C GLY A 209 -2.12 14.53 18.29
N CYS A 210 -2.80 14.06 17.23
CA CYS A 210 -4.11 14.62 16.87
C CYS A 210 -5.08 14.52 18.05
N GLY A 211 -5.76 15.62 18.37
CA GLY A 211 -6.69 15.67 19.51
C GLY A 211 -8.04 15.01 19.22
N THR A 212 -8.47 15.03 17.96
CA THR A 212 -9.70 14.38 17.49
C THR A 212 -9.37 13.55 16.26
N ILE A 213 -9.57 12.23 16.35
CA ILE A 213 -9.35 11.26 15.27
C ILE A 213 -10.66 10.55 15.05
N ILE A 214 -11.29 10.79 13.90
CA ILE A 214 -12.59 10.22 13.54
C ILE A 214 -12.37 9.16 12.46
N ALA A 215 -12.63 7.90 12.77
CA ALA A 215 -12.62 6.82 11.79
C ALA A 215 -14.03 6.57 11.25
N ILE A 216 -14.17 6.47 9.93
CA ILE A 216 -15.45 6.27 9.23
C ILE A 216 -15.36 4.99 8.39
N ASP A 217 -16.29 4.07 8.60
CA ASP A 217 -16.40 2.82 7.80
C ASP A 217 -17.85 2.33 7.81
N LEU A 218 -18.15 1.32 7.01
CA LEU A 218 -19.44 0.61 6.99
C LEU A 218 -19.48 -0.56 7.98
N LYS A 219 -18.33 -1.04 8.47
CA LYS A 219 -18.18 -2.25 9.27
C LYS A 219 -17.81 -1.92 10.72
N ASP A 220 -18.65 -2.34 11.66
CA ASP A 220 -18.48 -2.06 13.09
C ASP A 220 -17.22 -2.73 13.68
N ASP A 221 -16.82 -3.90 13.20
CA ASP A 221 -15.60 -4.58 13.61
C ASP A 221 -14.34 -3.78 13.24
N ARG A 222 -14.32 -3.14 12.06
CA ARG A 222 -13.24 -2.22 11.66
C ARG A 222 -13.23 -0.94 12.48
N LEU A 223 -14.40 -0.42 12.84
CA LEU A 223 -14.54 0.74 13.72
C LEU A 223 -14.07 0.41 15.15
N ALA A 224 -14.35 -0.79 15.65
CA ALA A 224 -13.83 -1.27 16.91
C ALA A 224 -12.28 -1.35 16.88
N THR A 225 -11.71 -1.92 15.81
CA THR A 225 -10.26 -1.94 15.60
C THR A 225 -9.67 -0.52 15.53
N ALA A 226 -10.33 0.42 14.84
CA ALA A 226 -9.89 1.81 14.80
C ALA A 226 -9.83 2.45 16.19
N THR A 227 -10.80 2.15 17.06
CA THR A 227 -10.82 2.62 18.45
C THR A 227 -9.63 2.07 19.24
N GLU A 228 -9.32 0.78 19.11
CA GLU A 228 -8.16 0.16 19.76
C GLU A 228 -6.83 0.77 19.29
N LEU A 229 -6.78 1.22 18.04
CA LEU A 229 -5.59 1.80 17.42
C LEU A 229 -5.46 3.32 17.62
N GLY A 230 -6.39 3.95 18.34
CA GLY A 230 -6.29 5.34 18.76
C GLY A 230 -7.29 6.32 18.15
N ALA A 231 -8.32 5.85 17.41
CA ALA A 231 -9.44 6.70 17.04
C ALA A 231 -10.20 7.18 18.29
N THR A 232 -10.45 8.48 18.38
CA THR A 232 -11.21 9.08 19.48
C THR A 232 -12.72 8.97 19.27
N HIS A 233 -13.14 8.89 18.00
CA HIS A 233 -14.53 8.76 17.58
C HIS A 233 -14.62 7.82 16.38
N THR A 234 -15.76 7.17 16.25
CA THR A 234 -16.08 6.32 15.10
C THR A 234 -17.46 6.69 14.57
N ILE A 235 -17.64 6.59 13.25
CA ILE A 235 -18.92 6.81 12.58
C ILE A 235 -19.17 5.64 11.64
N ASN A 236 -20.27 4.90 11.87
CA ASN A 236 -20.77 3.94 10.88
C ASN A 236 -21.52 4.75 9.79
N ALA A 237 -21.02 4.68 8.55
CA ALA A 237 -21.55 5.45 7.44
C ALA A 237 -22.87 4.89 6.87
N SER A 238 -23.27 3.66 7.27
CA SER A 238 -24.54 3.06 6.81
C SER A 238 -25.78 3.79 7.34
N ASP A 239 -25.70 4.33 8.57
CA ASP A 239 -26.86 4.81 9.31
C ASP A 239 -26.81 6.34 9.58
N ASN A 240 -25.78 7.05 9.10
CA ASN A 240 -25.54 8.42 9.48
C ASN A 240 -25.29 9.35 8.28
N ASP A 241 -25.71 10.60 8.41
CA ASP A 241 -25.11 11.69 7.65
C ASP A 241 -23.72 11.97 8.23
N VAL A 242 -22.71 11.40 7.57
CA VAL A 242 -21.32 11.44 8.02
C VAL A 242 -20.81 12.87 8.21
N VAL A 243 -21.11 13.75 7.26
CA VAL A 243 -20.65 15.15 7.30
C VAL A 243 -21.29 15.89 8.47
N ALA A 244 -22.61 15.76 8.65
CA ALA A 244 -23.31 16.36 9.77
C ALA A 244 -22.78 15.86 11.12
N LYS A 245 -22.51 14.55 11.21
CA LYS A 245 -21.97 13.94 12.44
C LYS A 245 -20.55 14.42 12.76
N ILE A 246 -19.69 14.60 11.76
CA ILE A 246 -18.36 15.18 11.94
C ILE A 246 -18.46 16.62 12.44
N HIS A 247 -19.38 17.42 11.90
CA HIS A 247 -19.62 18.79 12.37
C HIS A 247 -20.19 18.82 13.80
N GLU A 248 -21.04 17.85 14.17
CA GLU A 248 -21.53 17.73 15.56
C GLU A 248 -20.37 17.47 16.53
N ILE A 249 -19.42 16.56 16.16
CA ILE A 249 -18.26 16.22 17.00
C ILE A 249 -17.28 17.40 17.11
N THR A 250 -17.03 18.12 16.01
CA THR A 250 -15.95 19.11 15.90
C THR A 250 -16.39 20.55 16.04
N GLY A 251 -17.68 20.83 15.89
CA GLY A 251 -18.28 22.17 15.85
C GLY A 251 -18.09 22.91 14.52
N SER A 252 -16.95 22.76 13.85
CA SER A 252 -16.60 23.51 12.64
C SER A 252 -16.02 22.67 11.48
N GLY A 253 -15.98 21.37 11.62
CA GLY A 253 -15.31 20.44 10.70
C GLY A 253 -13.87 20.10 11.13
N THR A 254 -13.24 19.19 10.42
CA THR A 254 -11.87 18.74 10.71
C THR A 254 -10.81 19.55 9.97
N HIS A 255 -9.62 19.67 10.55
CA HIS A 255 -8.47 20.32 9.90
C HIS A 255 -7.95 19.50 8.72
N PHE A 256 -8.03 18.18 8.84
CA PHE A 256 -7.58 17.25 7.82
C PHE A 256 -8.63 16.17 7.58
N SER A 257 -8.64 15.64 6.37
CA SER A 257 -9.35 14.41 6.05
C SER A 257 -8.51 13.52 5.14
N LEU A 258 -8.73 12.21 5.20
CA LEU A 258 -8.12 11.23 4.32
C LEU A 258 -9.21 10.39 3.66
N GLU A 259 -9.19 10.32 2.35
CA GLU A 259 -10.04 9.48 1.54
C GLU A 259 -9.25 8.24 1.13
N CYS A 260 -9.67 7.06 1.64
CA CYS A 260 -8.98 5.79 1.46
C CYS A 260 -9.82 4.74 0.72
N THR A 261 -10.99 5.13 0.20
CA THR A 261 -11.95 4.17 -0.40
C THR A 261 -11.96 4.18 -1.93
N GLY A 262 -11.57 5.30 -2.56
CA GLY A 262 -11.69 5.51 -4.00
C GLY A 262 -13.12 5.73 -4.49
N ILE A 263 -14.07 6.00 -3.60
CA ILE A 263 -15.49 6.21 -3.94
C ILE A 263 -15.76 7.71 -4.10
N PRO A 264 -16.25 8.18 -5.28
CA PRO A 264 -16.46 9.61 -5.55
C PRO A 264 -17.31 10.35 -4.52
N GLN A 265 -18.37 9.71 -4.03
CA GLN A 265 -19.25 10.29 -3.01
C GLN A 265 -18.54 10.44 -1.67
N VAL A 266 -17.67 9.49 -1.31
CA VAL A 266 -16.86 9.55 -0.09
C VAL A 266 -15.79 10.62 -0.21
N ALA A 267 -15.14 10.74 -1.39
CA ALA A 267 -14.19 11.81 -1.66
C ALA A 267 -14.84 13.21 -1.51
N ARG A 268 -16.09 13.36 -1.95
CA ARG A 268 -16.88 14.59 -1.74
C ARG A 268 -17.13 14.83 -0.25
N GLN A 269 -17.57 13.83 0.51
CA GLN A 269 -17.80 13.95 1.95
C GLN A 269 -16.51 14.31 2.71
N ALA A 270 -15.36 13.75 2.28
CA ALA A 270 -14.06 14.05 2.87
C ALA A 270 -13.65 15.52 2.70
N VAL A 271 -14.11 16.19 1.65
CA VAL A 271 -13.90 17.64 1.47
C VAL A 271 -14.95 18.45 2.23
N ASP A 272 -16.21 18.03 2.20
CA ASP A 272 -17.31 18.78 2.83
C ASP A 272 -17.21 18.80 4.37
N CYS A 273 -16.60 17.77 4.97
CA CYS A 273 -16.41 17.70 6.43
C CYS A 273 -15.29 18.60 6.96
N LEU A 274 -14.50 19.22 6.08
CA LEU A 274 -13.38 20.07 6.49
C LEU A 274 -13.82 21.41 7.07
N THR A 275 -13.08 21.92 8.04
CA THR A 275 -13.14 23.33 8.43
C THR A 275 -12.58 24.22 7.31
N LEU A 276 -12.69 25.57 7.47
CA LEU A 276 -12.03 26.51 6.56
C LEU A 276 -10.50 26.28 6.58
N THR A 277 -9.87 26.36 5.42
CA THR A 277 -8.42 26.05 5.21
C THR A 277 -8.01 24.60 5.46
N GLY A 278 -8.97 23.69 5.65
CA GLY A 278 -8.69 22.26 5.83
C GLY A 278 -8.16 21.59 4.54
N ILE A 279 -7.46 20.47 4.72
CA ILE A 279 -6.82 19.74 3.63
C ILE A 279 -7.35 18.30 3.58
N CYS A 280 -7.87 17.90 2.41
CA CYS A 280 -8.22 16.53 2.09
C CYS A 280 -7.09 15.84 1.34
N GLY A 281 -6.59 14.73 1.87
CA GLY A 281 -5.70 13.81 1.17
C GLY A 281 -6.49 12.69 0.50
N VAL A 282 -6.30 12.48 -0.81
CA VAL A 282 -6.95 11.42 -1.59
C VAL A 282 -5.93 10.34 -1.89
N MET A 283 -6.22 9.10 -1.48
CA MET A 283 -5.35 7.93 -1.64
C MET A 283 -6.09 6.73 -2.24
N GLY A 284 -7.43 6.72 -2.19
CA GLY A 284 -8.24 5.64 -2.73
C GLY A 284 -8.06 5.50 -4.25
N VAL A 285 -7.82 4.28 -4.71
CA VAL A 285 -7.69 3.99 -6.16
C VAL A 285 -9.08 3.79 -6.76
N SER A 286 -9.36 4.51 -7.85
CA SER A 286 -10.59 4.42 -8.63
C SER A 286 -10.29 4.02 -10.08
N PRO A 287 -11.26 3.47 -10.84
CA PRO A 287 -11.11 3.27 -12.27
C PRO A 287 -10.71 4.56 -13.01
N ALA A 288 -9.91 4.44 -14.06
CA ALA A 288 -9.47 5.58 -14.86
C ALA A 288 -10.67 6.38 -15.39
N GLY A 289 -10.60 7.71 -15.32
CA GLY A 289 -11.69 8.60 -15.73
C GLY A 289 -12.79 8.81 -14.67
N THR A 290 -12.66 8.23 -13.50
CA THR A 290 -13.58 8.51 -12.38
C THR A 290 -13.44 9.97 -11.92
N GLU A 291 -14.57 10.67 -11.79
CA GLU A 291 -14.65 12.08 -11.39
C GLU A 291 -15.48 12.24 -10.12
N PHE A 292 -15.18 13.25 -9.34
CA PHE A 292 -16.07 13.74 -8.27
C PHE A 292 -16.20 15.26 -8.33
N ASN A 293 -17.38 15.76 -7.96
CA ASN A 293 -17.69 17.19 -8.04
C ASN A 293 -17.38 17.90 -6.72
N LEU A 294 -16.78 19.08 -6.81
CA LEU A 294 -16.55 19.98 -5.66
C LEU A 294 -17.40 21.24 -5.78
N ASP A 295 -17.87 21.75 -4.63
CA ASP A 295 -18.42 23.09 -4.54
C ASP A 295 -17.28 24.11 -4.67
N MET A 296 -17.40 25.03 -5.64
CA MET A 296 -16.40 26.07 -5.85
C MET A 296 -16.21 26.96 -4.62
N ASN A 297 -17.25 27.21 -3.84
CA ASN A 297 -17.16 28.02 -2.61
C ASN A 297 -16.36 27.26 -1.53
N ALA A 298 -16.46 25.94 -1.46
CA ALA A 298 -15.66 25.17 -0.54
C ALA A 298 -14.16 25.40 -0.78
N VAL A 299 -13.74 25.42 -2.06
CA VAL A 299 -12.37 25.74 -2.47
C VAL A 299 -12.03 27.22 -2.25
N LEU A 300 -12.96 28.14 -2.60
CA LEU A 300 -12.76 29.59 -2.42
C LEU A 300 -12.47 29.94 -0.95
N PHE A 301 -13.10 29.28 0.00
CA PHE A 301 -12.88 29.47 1.43
C PHE A 301 -11.68 28.67 1.98
N GLY A 302 -10.75 28.29 1.13
CA GLY A 302 -9.42 27.80 1.49
C GLY A 302 -9.31 26.28 1.67
N ARG A 303 -10.37 25.51 1.50
CA ARG A 303 -10.26 24.04 1.50
C ARG A 303 -9.45 23.60 0.29
N SER A 304 -8.61 22.59 0.47
CA SER A 304 -7.78 22.04 -0.60
C SER A 304 -7.86 20.52 -0.68
N VAL A 305 -7.64 19.99 -1.88
CA VAL A 305 -7.58 18.56 -2.16
C VAL A 305 -6.19 18.25 -2.70
N ARG A 306 -5.58 17.20 -2.20
CA ARG A 306 -4.25 16.75 -2.58
C ARG A 306 -4.22 15.25 -2.78
N GLY A 307 -3.69 14.78 -3.92
CA GLY A 307 -3.35 13.37 -4.10
C GLY A 307 -2.12 13.00 -3.25
N ILE A 308 -2.12 11.79 -2.70
CA ILE A 308 -0.99 11.24 -1.91
C ILE A 308 -0.69 9.84 -2.41
N ILE A 309 0.52 9.62 -2.93
CA ILE A 309 1.00 8.33 -3.42
C ILE A 309 2.03 7.79 -2.44
N GLU A 310 1.84 6.52 -1.99
CA GLU A 310 2.75 5.81 -1.09
C GLU A 310 3.10 6.61 0.18
N GLY A 311 2.15 7.46 0.64
CA GLY A 311 2.30 8.28 1.83
C GLY A 311 3.39 9.36 1.72
N ASP A 312 3.73 9.83 0.54
CA ASP A 312 4.88 10.73 0.29
C ASP A 312 6.17 10.19 0.93
N SER A 313 6.34 8.88 0.91
CA SER A 313 7.40 8.18 1.62
C SER A 313 8.61 7.92 0.73
N VAL A 314 9.81 8.02 1.32
CA VAL A 314 11.02 7.37 0.84
C VAL A 314 11.16 6.08 1.65
N PRO A 315 10.85 4.89 1.08
CA PRO A 315 10.74 3.63 1.83
C PRO A 315 11.97 3.31 2.67
N GLN A 316 13.18 3.56 2.13
CA GLN A 316 14.46 3.30 2.80
C GLN A 316 14.66 4.13 4.08
N VAL A 317 13.92 5.23 4.22
CA VAL A 317 13.95 6.11 5.39
C VAL A 317 12.73 5.86 6.28
N PHE A 318 11.57 5.67 5.66
CA PHE A 318 10.30 5.67 6.41
C PHE A 318 9.95 4.29 7.00
N ILE A 319 10.17 3.20 6.26
CA ILE A 319 9.92 1.85 6.79
C ILE A 319 10.74 1.55 8.05
N PRO A 320 12.05 1.86 8.13
CA PRO A 320 12.79 1.71 9.39
C PRO A 320 12.19 2.51 10.56
N ARG A 321 11.68 3.73 10.32
CA ARG A 321 10.99 4.52 11.37
C ARG A 321 9.70 3.85 11.85
N LEU A 322 8.91 3.28 10.95
CA LEU A 322 7.70 2.53 11.32
C LEU A 322 8.05 1.27 12.13
N ILE A 323 9.12 0.58 11.76
CA ILE A 323 9.67 -0.57 12.51
C ILE A 323 10.11 -0.14 13.92
N ASP A 324 10.79 0.99 14.06
CA ASP A 324 11.19 1.51 15.38
C ASP A 324 9.97 1.82 16.25
N LEU A 325 8.91 2.40 15.66
CA LEU A 325 7.65 2.64 16.37
C LEU A 325 6.93 1.33 16.73
N TYR A 326 7.00 0.32 15.86
CA TYR A 326 6.49 -1.02 16.14
C TYR A 326 7.22 -1.66 17.32
N LYS A 327 8.57 -1.66 17.33
CA LYS A 327 9.39 -2.16 18.43
C LYS A 327 9.09 -1.46 19.77
N GLN A 328 8.67 -0.20 19.73
CA GLN A 328 8.22 0.56 20.91
C GLN A 328 6.78 0.25 21.32
N GLY A 329 6.05 -0.60 20.61
CA GLY A 329 4.63 -0.89 20.83
C GLY A 329 3.68 0.26 20.46
N ARG A 330 4.16 1.28 19.75
CA ARG A 330 3.40 2.48 19.40
C ARG A 330 2.69 2.39 18.04
N PHE A 331 3.16 1.48 17.17
CA PHE A 331 2.61 1.27 15.83
C PHE A 331 2.35 -0.23 15.59
N PRO A 332 1.35 -0.84 16.25
CA PRO A 332 1.08 -2.28 16.23
C PRO A 332 0.39 -2.71 14.92
N PHE A 333 1.09 -2.58 13.78
CA PHE A 333 0.55 -2.90 12.47
C PHE A 333 0.25 -4.39 12.26
N ASP A 334 0.90 -5.26 13.02
CA ASP A 334 0.68 -6.70 13.08
C ASP A 334 -0.76 -7.06 13.45
N LYS A 335 -1.45 -6.23 14.22
CA LYS A 335 -2.88 -6.40 14.53
C LYS A 335 -3.80 -6.34 13.32
N LEU A 336 -3.34 -5.77 12.21
CA LEU A 336 -4.11 -5.71 10.96
C LEU A 336 -4.00 -6.99 10.14
N ILE A 337 -3.02 -7.86 10.45
CA ILE A 337 -2.61 -8.96 9.59
C ILE A 337 -3.36 -10.25 9.94
N SER A 338 -3.82 -10.94 8.89
CA SER A 338 -4.31 -12.32 8.94
C SER A 338 -3.47 -13.16 7.97
N THR A 339 -2.86 -14.25 8.45
CA THR A 339 -1.97 -15.07 7.64
C THR A 339 -2.72 -16.22 6.96
N TYR A 340 -2.29 -16.55 5.73
CA TYR A 340 -2.80 -17.65 4.90
C TYR A 340 -1.63 -18.43 4.33
N SER A 341 -1.83 -19.70 4.00
CA SER A 341 -0.89 -20.41 3.11
C SER A 341 -0.90 -19.77 1.72
N PHE A 342 0.23 -19.78 1.03
CA PHE A 342 0.31 -19.29 -0.36
C PHE A 342 -0.69 -20.00 -1.28
N ALA A 343 -0.92 -21.30 -1.06
CA ALA A 343 -1.89 -22.09 -1.83
C ALA A 343 -3.34 -21.57 -1.68
N ASP A 344 -3.65 -20.88 -0.58
CA ASP A 344 -4.99 -20.35 -0.28
C ASP A 344 -5.20 -18.90 -0.78
N ILE A 345 -4.37 -18.43 -1.75
CA ILE A 345 -4.41 -17.04 -2.24
C ILE A 345 -5.81 -16.61 -2.67
N ASN A 346 -6.57 -17.45 -3.37
CA ASN A 346 -7.93 -17.11 -3.81
C ASN A 346 -8.90 -16.96 -2.62
N GLN A 347 -8.79 -17.81 -1.59
CA GLN A 347 -9.56 -17.65 -0.36
C GLN A 347 -9.21 -16.35 0.38
N ALA A 348 -7.92 -16.01 0.44
CA ALA A 348 -7.46 -14.76 1.04
C ALA A 348 -8.00 -13.52 0.29
N VAL A 349 -8.12 -13.60 -1.04
CA VAL A 349 -8.75 -12.58 -1.88
C VAL A 349 -10.25 -12.45 -1.57
N GLU A 350 -11.00 -13.54 -1.54
CA GLU A 350 -12.43 -13.53 -1.17
C GLU A 350 -12.65 -12.92 0.23
N ASP A 351 -11.80 -13.29 1.18
CA ASP A 351 -11.92 -12.83 2.57
C ASP A 351 -11.62 -11.31 2.70
N VAL A 352 -10.69 -10.75 1.92
CA VAL A 352 -10.45 -9.31 1.93
C VAL A 352 -11.49 -8.54 1.13
N GLU A 353 -11.98 -9.04 -0.01
CA GLU A 353 -13.05 -8.41 -0.80
C GLU A 353 -14.38 -8.38 -0.02
N SER A 354 -14.72 -9.47 0.68
CA SER A 354 -15.89 -9.49 1.58
C SER A 354 -15.69 -8.64 2.84
N GLY A 355 -14.44 -8.22 3.10
CA GLY A 355 -14.01 -7.44 4.27
C GLY A 355 -14.04 -8.23 5.58
N LYS A 356 -13.94 -9.54 5.53
CA LYS A 356 -13.78 -10.45 6.67
C LYS A 356 -12.41 -10.26 7.35
N VAL A 357 -11.39 -9.89 6.57
CA VAL A 357 -10.03 -9.56 7.04
C VAL A 357 -9.59 -8.18 6.57
N ILE A 358 -8.62 -7.59 7.26
CA ILE A 358 -8.11 -6.25 6.93
C ILE A 358 -6.91 -6.36 5.96
N LYS A 359 -5.86 -7.10 6.37
CA LYS A 359 -4.64 -7.31 5.58
C LYS A 359 -4.27 -8.79 5.56
N PRO A 360 -4.66 -9.51 4.51
CA PRO A 360 -4.17 -10.88 4.33
C PRO A 360 -2.70 -10.87 3.92
N VAL A 361 -1.93 -11.76 4.52
CA VAL A 361 -0.52 -12.03 4.19
C VAL A 361 -0.37 -13.51 3.87
N LEU A 362 0.11 -13.79 2.67
CA LEU A 362 0.41 -15.14 2.21
C LEU A 362 1.78 -15.54 2.72
N LEU A 363 1.89 -16.68 3.36
CA LEU A 363 3.13 -17.28 3.82
C LEU A 363 3.60 -18.30 2.79
N MET A 364 4.85 -18.18 2.36
CA MET A 364 5.47 -19.19 1.49
C MET A 364 5.83 -20.42 2.31
N ASP A 365 5.63 -21.59 1.72
CA ASP A 365 6.09 -22.84 2.31
C ASP A 365 7.62 -22.81 2.48
N ALA A 366 8.11 -23.34 3.60
CA ALA A 366 9.50 -23.27 4.03
C ALA A 366 10.47 -24.04 3.10
#